data_33c90b81cae89895583ffd410c6e2cba
#
_entry.id   33c90b81cae89895583ffd410c6e2cba
#
_cell.length_a   1.000
_cell.length_b   1.000
_cell.length_c   1.000
_cell.angle_alpha   90.00
_cell.angle_beta   90.00
_cell.angle_gamma   90.00
#
_symmetry.space_group_name_H-M   'P 1'
#
loop_
_entity.id
_entity.type
_entity.pdbx_description
1 polymer ?
#
loop_
_entity_poly.entity_id
_entity_poly.type
_entity_poly.pdbx_seq_one_letter_code
_entity_poly.pdbx_strand_id
1 'polypeptide(L)'
;AKVRPGYANFAIANPPLKLVLIENTSATDSINHLGVEVGSVDEVRAEHERFSKIGLPTFVEGETTCCYAVQDKFWVEGGDHQFEVYTVLGDADRMENTPIDATTTPAVVCCAQ
;
A
#
# COMPACT_ATOMS: atom_id res chain seq x y z
N ALA A 1 4.90 -17.63 -0.94
CA ALA A 1 5.70 -16.48 -1.38
C ALA A 1 5.43 -16.16 -2.84
N LYS A 2 5.46 -14.90 -3.19
CA LYS A 2 5.34 -14.44 -4.58
C LYS A 2 6.66 -13.77 -4.95
N VAL A 3 7.28 -14.22 -6.04
CA VAL A 3 8.56 -13.70 -6.49
C VAL A 3 8.42 -13.22 -7.94
N ARG A 4 8.90 -12.02 -8.21
CA ARG A 4 8.95 -11.40 -9.54
C ARG A 4 10.30 -10.71 -9.68
N PRO A 5 10.72 -10.31 -10.89
CA PRO A 5 11.97 -9.56 -11.03
C PRO A 5 11.96 -8.31 -10.16
N GLY A 6 12.96 -8.19 -9.28
CA GLY A 6 13.07 -7.06 -8.37
C GLY A 6 12.04 -7.01 -7.25
N TYR A 7 11.29 -8.10 -7.02
CA TYR A 7 10.20 -8.12 -6.05
C TYR A 7 10.09 -9.49 -5.39
N ALA A 8 9.88 -9.50 -4.07
CA ALA A 8 9.52 -10.72 -3.35
C ALA A 8 8.55 -10.38 -2.22
N ASN A 9 7.57 -11.23 -2.01
CA ASN A 9 6.55 -11.08 -0.97
C ASN A 9 6.49 -12.36 -0.17
N PHE A 10 6.62 -12.24 1.14
CA PHE A 10 6.55 -13.35 2.07
C PHE A 10 5.40 -13.15 3.03
N ALA A 11 4.57 -14.16 3.19
CA ALA A 11 3.49 -14.15 4.17
C ALA A 11 3.87 -15.09 5.31
N ILE A 12 4.01 -14.53 6.51
CA ILE A 12 4.33 -15.27 7.71
C ILE A 12 3.03 -15.46 8.48
N ALA A 13 2.74 -16.70 8.88
CA ALA A 13 1.48 -17.02 9.54
C ALA A 13 1.50 -16.67 11.03
N ASN A 14 2.63 -16.87 11.69
CA ASN A 14 2.71 -16.67 13.14
C ASN A 14 4.07 -16.09 13.54
N PRO A 15 4.12 -14.83 13.96
CA PRO A 15 3.01 -13.87 13.98
C PRO A 15 2.60 -13.46 12.56
N PRO A 16 1.36 -13.00 12.37
CA PRO A 16 0.92 -12.56 11.05
C PRO A 16 1.73 -11.35 10.58
N LEU A 17 2.44 -11.53 9.48
CA LEU A 17 3.28 -10.48 8.93
C LEU A 17 3.45 -10.70 7.44
N LYS A 18 3.27 -9.64 6.65
CA LYS A 18 3.69 -9.63 5.25
C LYS A 18 4.95 -8.81 5.12
N LEU A 19 5.97 -9.40 4.51
CA LEU A 19 7.23 -8.72 4.23
C LEU A 19 7.39 -8.63 2.72
N VAL A 20 7.49 -7.40 2.21
CA VAL A 20 7.69 -7.15 0.79
C VAL A 20 9.07 -6.56 0.60
N LEU A 21 9.86 -7.17 -0.27
CA LEU A 21 11.20 -6.70 -0.63
C LEU A 21 11.15 -6.17 -2.05
N ILE A 22 11.62 -4.95 -2.24
CA ILE A 22 11.65 -4.30 -3.55
C ILE A 22 13.07 -3.84 -3.82
N GLU A 23 13.61 -4.29 -4.96
CA GLU A 23 14.93 -3.86 -5.40
C GLU A 23 14.87 -2.41 -5.85
N ASN A 24 15.71 -1.57 -5.26
CA ASN A 24 15.81 -0.17 -5.62
C ASN A 24 17.19 0.34 -5.28
N THR A 25 18.04 0.47 -6.29
CA THR A 25 19.44 0.88 -6.11
C THR A 25 19.60 2.35 -5.75
N SER A 26 18.55 3.15 -5.93
CA SER A 26 18.58 4.58 -5.60
C SER A 26 17.87 4.91 -4.29
N ALA A 27 17.38 3.90 -3.57
CA ALA A 27 16.71 4.11 -2.30
C ALA A 27 17.71 4.59 -1.24
N THR A 28 17.30 5.59 -0.46
CA THR A 28 18.10 6.10 0.65
C THR A 28 17.68 5.50 1.98
N ASP A 29 16.47 4.97 2.04
CA ASP A 29 15.91 4.32 3.24
C ASP A 29 15.69 2.85 2.98
N SER A 30 15.72 2.07 4.05
CA SER A 30 15.44 0.65 3.98
C SER A 30 13.94 0.33 4.01
N ILE A 31 13.12 1.23 4.55
CA ILE A 31 11.66 1.05 4.65
C ILE A 31 10.96 2.03 3.73
N ASN A 32 10.17 1.50 2.80
CA ASN A 32 9.33 2.32 1.93
C ASN A 32 8.07 2.78 2.66
N HIS A 33 7.32 1.83 3.20
CA HIS A 33 6.12 2.13 3.99
C HIS A 33 5.75 0.95 4.87
N LEU A 34 4.85 1.20 5.81
CA LEU A 34 4.27 0.21 6.70
C LEU A 34 2.76 0.17 6.45
N GLY A 35 2.10 -0.90 6.88
CA GLY A 35 0.68 -0.99 6.63
C GLY A 35 -0.05 -2.01 7.47
N VAL A 36 -1.36 -1.89 7.46
CA VAL A 36 -2.27 -2.81 8.12
C VAL A 36 -3.28 -3.30 7.09
N GLU A 37 -3.39 -4.60 6.96
CA GLU A 37 -4.40 -5.21 6.10
C GLU A 37 -5.68 -5.44 6.90
N VAL A 38 -6.81 -5.04 6.32
CA VAL A 38 -8.14 -5.29 6.87
C VAL A 38 -8.95 -6.17 5.93
N GLY A 39 -10.09 -6.67 6.39
CA GLY A 39 -10.81 -7.74 5.70
C GLY A 39 -11.71 -7.32 4.56
N SER A 40 -12.01 -6.02 4.43
CA SER A 40 -12.97 -5.56 3.43
C SER A 40 -12.83 -4.08 3.13
N VAL A 41 -13.43 -3.65 2.01
CA VAL A 41 -13.51 -2.22 1.65
C VAL A 41 -14.27 -1.44 2.72
N ASP A 42 -15.32 -2.03 3.30
CA ASP A 42 -16.08 -1.36 4.37
C ASP A 42 -15.19 -1.08 5.58
N GLU A 43 -14.30 -2.01 5.92
CA GLU A 43 -13.34 -1.80 7.01
C GLU A 43 -12.32 -0.73 6.68
N VAL A 44 -11.85 -0.65 5.42
CA VAL A 44 -10.97 0.43 4.98
C VAL A 44 -11.65 1.78 5.19
N ARG A 45 -12.92 1.89 4.80
CA ARG A 45 -13.68 3.14 4.93
C ARG A 45 -13.96 3.50 6.38
N ALA A 46 -14.29 2.51 7.21
CA ALA A 46 -14.53 2.72 8.63
C ALA A 46 -13.27 3.26 9.33
N GLU A 47 -12.11 2.69 9.01
CA GLU A 47 -10.85 3.15 9.58
C GLU A 47 -10.47 4.55 9.07
N HIS A 48 -10.73 4.83 7.81
CA HIS A 48 -10.50 6.19 7.27
C HIS A 48 -11.35 7.22 8.01
N GLU A 49 -12.62 6.91 8.25
CA GLU A 49 -13.50 7.80 8.99
C GLU A 49 -12.99 8.01 10.41
N ARG A 50 -12.57 6.95 11.08
CA ARG A 50 -12.05 7.01 12.44
C ARG A 50 -10.79 7.89 12.51
N PHE A 51 -9.85 7.70 11.58
CA PHE A 51 -8.61 8.47 11.56
C PHE A 51 -8.87 9.94 11.23
N SER A 52 -9.82 10.21 10.33
CA SER A 52 -10.18 11.57 9.97
C SER A 52 -10.79 12.32 11.16
N LYS A 53 -11.61 11.64 11.95
CA LYS A 53 -12.24 12.24 13.13
C LYS A 53 -11.23 12.63 14.22
N ILE A 54 -10.15 11.89 14.34
CA ILE A 54 -9.11 12.23 15.33
C ILE A 54 -8.05 13.20 14.75
N GLY A 55 -8.23 13.65 13.52
CA GLY A 55 -7.41 14.72 12.94
C GLY A 55 -6.12 14.28 12.31
N LEU A 56 -5.94 12.99 11.98
CA LEU A 56 -4.75 12.54 11.29
C LEU A 56 -4.80 12.89 9.80
N PRO A 57 -3.70 13.37 9.21
CA PRO A 57 -3.67 13.62 7.77
C PRO A 57 -3.80 12.30 7.00
N THR A 58 -4.77 12.24 6.09
CA THR A 58 -5.03 11.05 5.29
C THR A 58 -5.12 11.38 3.82
N PHE A 59 -4.82 10.37 2.98
CA PHE A 59 -4.99 10.44 1.54
C PHE A 59 -5.67 9.17 1.06
N VAL A 60 -6.85 9.30 0.46
CA VAL A 60 -7.58 8.14 -0.08
C VAL A 60 -7.11 7.87 -1.50
N GLU A 61 -6.52 6.70 -1.70
CA GLU A 61 -6.14 6.24 -3.03
C GLU A 61 -7.28 5.47 -3.71
N GLY A 62 -8.10 4.80 -2.91
CA GLY A 62 -9.20 3.99 -3.42
C GLY A 62 -8.70 2.68 -4.03
N GLU A 63 -9.43 2.17 -5.01
CA GLU A 63 -9.05 0.95 -5.70
C GLU A 63 -7.84 1.20 -6.59
N THR A 64 -6.80 0.40 -6.41
CA THR A 64 -5.54 0.57 -7.13
C THR A 64 -4.85 -0.78 -7.30
N THR A 65 -3.96 -0.87 -8.29
CA THR A 65 -3.07 -2.03 -8.44
C THR A 65 -1.72 -1.68 -7.85
N CYS A 66 -1.28 -2.49 -6.90
CA CYS A 66 0.00 -2.28 -6.22
C CYS A 66 0.57 -3.62 -5.80
N CYS A 67 1.87 -3.79 -6.01
CA CYS A 67 2.58 -4.99 -5.56
C CYS A 67 1.95 -6.28 -6.07
N TYR A 68 1.56 -6.28 -7.33
CA TYR A 68 0.94 -7.42 -8.03
C TYR A 68 -0.41 -7.84 -7.41
N ALA A 69 -1.13 -6.87 -6.86
CA ALA A 69 -2.47 -7.11 -6.32
C ALA A 69 -3.37 -5.91 -6.58
N VAL A 70 -4.66 -6.17 -6.78
CA VAL A 70 -5.67 -5.12 -6.78
C VAL A 70 -6.10 -4.90 -5.34
N GLN A 71 -6.05 -3.65 -4.91
CA GLN A 71 -6.27 -3.29 -3.52
C GLN A 71 -7.17 -2.06 -3.43
N ASP A 72 -7.79 -1.86 -2.28
CA ASP A 72 -8.42 -0.61 -1.91
C ASP A 72 -7.72 -0.10 -0.65
N LYS A 73 -7.41 1.20 -0.59
CA LYS A 73 -6.57 1.70 0.50
C LYS A 73 -6.69 3.20 0.73
N PHE A 74 -6.26 3.62 1.91
CA PHE A 74 -5.90 4.99 2.18
C PHE A 74 -4.56 5.06 2.90
N TRP A 75 -3.94 6.21 2.84
CA TRP A 75 -2.64 6.49 3.43
C TRP A 75 -2.77 7.42 4.61
N VAL A 76 -1.88 7.24 5.58
CA VAL A 76 -1.79 8.08 6.78
C VAL A 76 -0.35 8.52 6.94
N GLU A 77 -0.10 9.78 7.20
CA GLU A 77 1.23 10.25 7.56
C GLU A 77 1.51 9.92 9.02
N GLY A 78 2.62 9.24 9.27
CA GLY A 78 3.04 8.82 10.59
C GLY A 78 4.45 9.27 10.94
N GLY A 79 4.76 10.54 10.76
CA GLY A 79 6.11 11.06 11.02
C GLY A 79 7.06 10.75 9.87
N ASP A 80 8.10 9.97 10.13
CA ASP A 80 9.13 9.66 9.13
C ASP A 80 8.69 8.62 8.13
N HIS A 81 7.58 7.91 8.38
CA HIS A 81 7.11 6.84 7.52
C HIS A 81 5.65 7.04 7.17
N GLN A 82 5.27 6.53 6.00
CA GLN A 82 3.88 6.48 5.59
C GLN A 82 3.30 5.13 5.97
N PHE A 83 2.03 5.16 6.34
CA PHE A 83 1.26 3.95 6.67
C PHE A 83 0.09 3.83 5.73
N GLU A 84 -0.21 2.61 5.32
CA GLU A 84 -1.42 2.33 4.56
C GLU A 84 -2.36 1.44 5.37
N VAL A 85 -3.66 1.67 5.18
CA VAL A 85 -4.69 0.73 5.61
C VAL A 85 -5.35 0.23 4.34
N TYR A 86 -5.35 -1.08 4.13
CA TYR A 86 -5.70 -1.63 2.84
C TYR A 86 -6.41 -2.97 2.95
N THR A 87 -7.12 -3.33 1.89
CA THR A 87 -7.64 -4.67 1.69
C THR A 87 -7.29 -5.15 0.29
N VAL A 88 -7.02 -6.44 0.16
CA VAL A 88 -6.66 -7.07 -1.11
C VAL A 88 -7.93 -7.58 -1.77
N LEU A 89 -8.16 -7.16 -3.03
CA LEU A 89 -9.34 -7.54 -3.80
C LEU A 89 -9.03 -8.66 -4.79
N GLY A 90 -7.79 -8.81 -5.23
CA GLY A 90 -7.39 -9.85 -6.16
C GLY A 90 -5.94 -9.71 -6.59
N ASP A 91 -5.47 -10.65 -7.42
CA ASP A 91 -4.13 -10.60 -7.97
C ASP A 91 -4.07 -9.72 -9.22
N ALA A 92 -2.88 -9.21 -9.52
CA ALA A 92 -2.61 -8.45 -10.74
C ALA A 92 -1.25 -8.84 -11.32
N ASP A 93 -1.09 -8.59 -12.62
CA ASP A 93 0.13 -8.95 -13.35
C ASP A 93 1.19 -7.86 -13.30
N ARG A 94 0.89 -6.72 -12.70
CA ARG A 94 1.79 -5.57 -12.69
C ARG A 94 2.00 -5.03 -11.28
N MET A 95 3.12 -4.36 -11.12
CA MET A 95 3.58 -3.85 -9.84
C MET A 95 2.72 -2.69 -9.35
N GLU A 96 2.38 -1.77 -10.23
CA GLU A 96 1.66 -0.55 -9.86
C GLU A 96 0.69 -0.12 -10.94
N ASN A 97 -0.23 0.75 -10.59
CA ASN A 97 -1.19 1.31 -11.53
C ASN A 97 -0.51 2.10 -12.63
N THR A 98 -1.03 1.90 -13.83
CA THR A 98 -0.80 2.87 -14.89
C THR A 98 -1.89 3.93 -14.75
N PRO A 99 -1.55 5.21 -14.61
CA PRO A 99 -2.56 6.25 -14.49
C PRO A 99 -3.48 6.24 -15.71
N ILE A 100 -4.78 6.30 -15.45
CA ILE A 100 -5.78 6.39 -16.53
C ILE A 100 -5.73 7.78 -17.14
N ASP A 101 -5.46 8.77 -16.32
CA ASP A 101 -5.34 10.16 -16.72
C ASP A 101 -3.93 10.64 -16.35
N ALA A 102 -3.16 11.05 -17.37
CA ALA A 102 -1.80 11.52 -17.18
C ALA A 102 -1.71 12.79 -16.32
N THR A 103 -2.82 13.49 -16.12
CA THR A 103 -2.84 14.67 -15.24
C THR A 103 -3.01 14.30 -13.77
N THR A 104 -3.39 13.07 -13.48
CA THR A 104 -3.58 12.61 -12.10
C THR A 104 -2.29 12.02 -11.58
N THR A 105 -1.68 12.69 -10.62
CA THR A 105 -0.48 12.21 -9.95
C THR A 105 -0.84 11.85 -8.52
N PRO A 106 -0.71 10.58 -8.11
CA PRO A 106 -0.93 10.21 -6.72
C PRO A 106 0.06 10.95 -5.81
N ALA A 107 -0.40 11.37 -4.64
CA ALA A 107 0.50 11.96 -3.64
C ALA A 107 1.50 10.94 -3.11
N VAL A 108 1.12 9.65 -3.11
CA VAL A 108 1.97 8.54 -2.69
C VAL A 108 1.92 7.47 -3.76
N VAL A 109 3.08 6.98 -4.18
CA VAL A 109 3.18 5.85 -5.10
C VAL A 109 3.49 4.61 -4.27
N CYS A 110 2.63 3.60 -4.37
CA CYS A 110 2.61 2.52 -3.40
C CYS A 110 3.88 1.67 -3.35
N CYS A 111 4.48 1.33 -4.45
CA CYS A 111 5.68 0.50 -4.47
C CYS A 111 6.89 1.21 -5.07
N ALA A 112 6.75 2.50 -5.36
CA ALA A 112 7.85 3.30 -5.87
C ALA A 112 8.59 3.98 -4.71
N GLN A 113 9.65 4.56 -5.03
CA GLN A 113 10.51 5.19 -4.05
C GLN A 113 10.64 6.66 -4.30
#